data_2fe3ec2f65d994c1922cff914d0abbea
#
_entry.id   2fe3ec2f65d994c1922cff914d0abbea
#
_cell.length_a   1.000
_cell.length_b   1.000
_cell.length_c   1.000
_cell.angle_alpha   90.00
_cell.angle_beta   90.00
_cell.angle_gamma   90.00
#
_symmetry.space_group_name_H-M   'P 1'
#
loop_
_entity.id
_entity.type
_entity.pdbx_description
1 polymer ?
#
loop_
_entity_poly.entity_id
_entity_poly.type
_entity_poly.pdbx_seq_one_letter_code
_entity_poly.pdbx_strand_id
1 'polypeptide(L)'
;DIPAEQAAGVYTGKATITIGGRDAFTVDIALQVYGFSLPEQSPLPLAVTFNPGYVRKLMPQIPDSKKDAVPARAWKKHRHAWAKMLSDYYITYDNLYGYQTDKNWQPDFEILAGLKTQGKLGRFNLGYFSPASDHPADNYGMQPTIDHLKQSYQKAKELGILDHAYIYGCDEINPD
;
A
#
# COMPACT_ATOMS: atom_id res chain seq x y z
N ASP A 1 -17.32 14.26 -3.35
CA ASP A 1 -16.94 14.11 -1.93
C ASP A 1 -17.93 14.86 -1.04
N ILE A 2 -18.18 14.36 0.15
CA ILE A 2 -19.00 15.03 1.16
C ILE A 2 -18.03 15.82 2.06
N PRO A 3 -18.24 17.14 2.25
CA PRO A 3 -17.45 17.92 3.20
C PRO A 3 -17.52 17.34 4.61
N ALA A 4 -16.42 17.41 5.36
CA ALA A 4 -16.35 16.81 6.70
C ALA A 4 -17.34 17.45 7.70
N GLU A 5 -17.65 18.73 7.51
CA GLU A 5 -18.59 19.51 8.32
C GLU A 5 -20.05 19.41 7.85
N GLN A 6 -20.34 18.58 6.83
CA GLN A 6 -21.69 18.43 6.33
C GLN A 6 -22.60 17.80 7.39
N ALA A 7 -23.67 18.45 7.74
CA ALA A 7 -24.61 17.96 8.74
C ALA A 7 -25.25 16.62 8.28
N ALA A 8 -25.55 15.74 9.24
CA ALA A 8 -26.30 14.53 8.96
C ALA A 8 -27.70 14.84 8.45
N GLY A 9 -28.19 14.11 7.48
CA GLY A 9 -29.50 14.30 6.89
C GLY A 9 -29.65 13.72 5.51
N VAL A 10 -30.83 13.90 4.92
CA VAL A 10 -31.11 13.53 3.53
C VAL A 10 -31.06 14.78 2.66
N TYR A 11 -30.21 14.75 1.66
CA TYR A 11 -30.04 15.81 0.68
C TYR A 11 -30.61 15.35 -0.66
N THR A 12 -31.45 16.15 -1.26
CA THR A 12 -32.06 15.82 -2.55
C THR A 12 -31.58 16.78 -3.64
N GLY A 13 -31.47 16.28 -4.84
CA GLY A 13 -31.07 17.04 -6.01
C GLY A 13 -31.54 16.39 -7.30
N LYS A 14 -31.18 17.02 -8.42
CA LYS A 14 -31.47 16.48 -9.75
C LYS A 14 -30.23 16.58 -10.63
N ALA A 15 -30.00 15.55 -11.43
CA ALA A 15 -29.01 15.58 -12.50
C ALA A 15 -29.73 15.52 -13.85
N THR A 16 -29.54 16.53 -14.69
CA THR A 16 -30.06 16.53 -16.05
C THR A 16 -28.97 16.09 -17.02
N ILE A 17 -29.28 15.10 -17.81
CA ILE A 17 -28.39 14.58 -18.86
C ILE A 17 -28.83 15.19 -20.18
N THR A 18 -27.88 15.83 -20.87
CA THR A 18 -28.11 16.47 -22.16
C THR A 18 -27.42 15.67 -23.29
N ILE A 19 -28.08 15.55 -24.41
CA ILE A 19 -27.53 14.94 -25.63
C ILE A 19 -27.66 15.95 -26.77
N GLY A 20 -26.55 16.29 -27.42
CA GLY A 20 -26.54 17.26 -28.52
C GLY A 20 -27.04 18.66 -28.11
N GLY A 21 -26.81 19.06 -26.84
CA GLY A 21 -27.23 20.34 -26.30
C GLY A 21 -28.71 20.43 -25.93
N ARG A 22 -29.43 19.32 -25.93
CA ARG A 22 -30.84 19.24 -25.50
C ARG A 22 -30.97 18.33 -24.31
N ASP A 23 -31.84 18.67 -23.37
CA ASP A 23 -32.17 17.85 -22.22
C ASP A 23 -32.81 16.52 -22.68
N ALA A 24 -32.16 15.40 -22.35
CA ALA A 24 -32.64 14.07 -22.70
C ALA A 24 -33.50 13.47 -21.59
N PHE A 25 -33.01 13.50 -20.36
CA PHE A 25 -33.74 13.04 -19.18
C PHE A 25 -33.14 13.60 -17.89
N THR A 26 -33.94 13.60 -16.82
CA THR A 26 -33.55 14.04 -15.49
C THR A 26 -33.62 12.86 -14.54
N VAL A 27 -32.61 12.72 -13.67
CA VAL A 27 -32.55 11.72 -12.61
C VAL A 27 -32.65 12.44 -11.27
N ASP A 28 -33.56 11.99 -10.42
CA ASP A 28 -33.64 12.44 -9.04
C ASP A 28 -32.53 11.76 -8.23
N ILE A 29 -31.84 12.54 -7.40
CA ILE A 29 -30.76 12.09 -6.52
C ILE A 29 -31.19 12.29 -5.08
N ALA A 30 -31.03 11.26 -4.25
CA ALA A 30 -31.15 11.35 -2.81
C ALA A 30 -29.86 10.85 -2.18
N LEU A 31 -29.23 11.68 -1.35
CA LEU A 31 -27.98 11.38 -0.64
C LEU A 31 -28.22 11.39 0.85
N GLN A 32 -28.03 10.25 1.49
CA GLN A 32 -28.04 10.14 2.95
C GLN A 32 -26.65 10.45 3.50
N VAL A 33 -26.53 11.51 4.27
CA VAL A 33 -25.32 11.83 5.06
C VAL A 33 -25.53 11.31 6.48
N TYR A 34 -24.60 10.49 6.94
CA TYR A 34 -24.62 9.93 8.29
C TYR A 34 -23.93 10.86 9.29
N GLY A 35 -24.29 10.75 10.59
CA GLY A 35 -23.75 11.58 11.67
C GLY A 35 -22.39 11.09 12.20
N PHE A 36 -21.56 10.51 11.34
CA PHE A 36 -20.19 10.11 11.69
C PHE A 36 -19.24 10.36 10.52
N SER A 37 -17.97 10.54 10.82
CA SER A 37 -16.88 10.61 9.82
C SER A 37 -16.06 9.34 9.84
N LEU A 38 -15.60 8.93 8.66
CA LEU A 38 -14.66 7.83 8.56
C LEU A 38 -13.29 8.28 9.12
N PRO A 39 -12.55 7.39 9.79
CA PRO A 39 -11.21 7.70 10.27
C PRO A 39 -10.24 7.92 9.09
N GLU A 40 -9.14 8.64 9.32
CA GLU A 40 -8.08 8.85 8.32
C GLU A 40 -7.34 7.55 7.93
N GLN A 41 -7.34 6.57 8.84
CA GLN A 41 -6.76 5.25 8.62
C GLN A 41 -7.81 4.17 8.80
N SER A 42 -7.64 3.04 8.11
CA SER A 42 -8.43 1.85 8.38
C SER A 42 -8.25 1.43 9.85
N PRO A 43 -9.34 1.24 10.61
CA PRO A 43 -9.27 0.70 11.97
C PRO A 43 -8.85 -0.77 11.98
N LEU A 44 -8.95 -1.46 10.84
CA LEU A 44 -8.51 -2.85 10.68
C LEU A 44 -7.08 -2.88 10.15
N PRO A 45 -6.14 -3.56 10.82
CA PRO A 45 -4.81 -3.77 10.28
C PRO A 45 -4.92 -4.68 9.05
N LEU A 46 -4.35 -4.21 7.94
CA LEU A 46 -4.28 -4.98 6.69
C LEU A 46 -2.85 -5.40 6.43
N ALA A 47 -2.67 -6.60 5.92
CA ALA A 47 -1.44 -7.10 5.34
C ALA A 47 -1.76 -7.53 3.90
N VAL A 48 -1.23 -6.82 2.92
CA VAL A 48 -1.52 -7.04 1.50
C VAL A 48 -0.24 -7.00 0.68
N THR A 49 -0.27 -7.63 -0.48
CA THR A 49 0.85 -7.55 -1.41
C THR A 49 0.53 -6.56 -2.51
N PHE A 50 1.25 -5.46 -2.53
CA PHE A 50 1.34 -4.55 -3.65
C PHE A 50 2.77 -4.53 -4.19
N ASN A 51 2.97 -5.07 -5.39
CA ASN A 51 4.27 -5.04 -6.06
C ASN A 51 4.23 -4.07 -7.24
N PRO A 52 4.87 -2.89 -7.13
CA PRO A 52 4.88 -1.90 -8.20
C PRO A 52 5.50 -2.45 -9.50
N GLY A 53 6.38 -3.45 -9.43
CA GLY A 53 6.97 -4.10 -10.59
C GLY A 53 5.96 -4.90 -11.43
N TYR A 54 4.91 -5.46 -10.80
CA TYR A 54 3.82 -6.10 -11.54
C TYR A 54 2.92 -5.10 -12.24
N VAL A 55 2.59 -4.00 -11.55
CA VAL A 55 1.80 -2.92 -12.15
C VAL A 55 2.48 -2.40 -13.42
N ARG A 56 3.78 -2.25 -13.39
CA ARG A 56 4.56 -1.83 -14.56
C ARG A 56 4.44 -2.79 -15.73
N LYS A 57 4.44 -4.11 -15.50
CA LYS A 57 4.26 -5.11 -16.55
C LYS A 57 2.90 -4.99 -17.25
N LEU A 58 1.88 -4.55 -16.54
CA LEU A 58 0.53 -4.34 -17.05
C LEU A 58 0.35 -2.97 -17.72
N MET A 59 1.29 -2.05 -17.51
CA MET A 59 1.27 -0.68 -18.02
C MET A 59 2.56 -0.41 -18.83
N PRO A 60 2.64 -0.87 -20.09
CA PRO A 60 3.85 -0.78 -20.91
C PRO A 60 4.29 0.67 -21.17
N GLN A 61 3.39 1.64 -21.02
CA GLN A 61 3.70 3.07 -21.07
C GLN A 61 4.49 3.57 -19.86
N ILE A 62 4.54 2.80 -18.76
CA ILE A 62 5.39 3.11 -17.61
C ILE A 62 6.78 2.53 -17.89
N PRO A 63 7.79 3.38 -18.02
CA PRO A 63 9.11 2.95 -18.41
C PRO A 63 9.76 1.96 -17.44
N ASP A 64 10.52 1.01 -17.95
CA ASP A 64 11.32 0.08 -17.15
C ASP A 64 12.61 0.77 -16.67
N SER A 65 12.67 1.07 -15.37
CA SER A 65 13.87 1.69 -14.77
C SER A 65 15.16 0.86 -14.94
N LYS A 66 15.05 -0.42 -15.31
CA LYS A 66 16.20 -1.29 -15.58
C LYS A 66 16.60 -1.33 -17.05
N LYS A 67 15.67 -1.06 -17.97
CA LYS A 67 15.89 -1.15 -19.42
C LYS A 67 15.95 0.22 -20.10
N ASP A 68 15.14 1.13 -19.63
CA ASP A 68 15.04 2.46 -20.20
C ASP A 68 15.69 3.43 -19.23
N ALA A 69 16.57 4.29 -19.70
CA ALA A 69 17.17 5.36 -18.92
C ALA A 69 16.14 6.40 -18.42
N VAL A 70 14.92 5.91 -18.09
CA VAL A 70 13.94 6.76 -17.44
C VAL A 70 14.48 7.11 -16.07
N PRO A 71 14.51 8.41 -15.77
CA PRO A 71 15.08 8.88 -14.54
C PRO A 71 14.42 8.14 -13.37
N ALA A 72 15.20 7.66 -12.44
CA ALA A 72 14.74 7.07 -11.16
C ALA A 72 13.66 7.95 -10.50
N ARG A 73 13.67 9.25 -10.81
CA ARG A 73 12.64 10.23 -10.43
C ARG A 73 11.23 9.92 -10.96
N ALA A 74 11.08 9.46 -12.21
CA ALA A 74 9.77 9.14 -12.78
C ALA A 74 9.20 7.89 -12.10
N TRP A 75 10.02 6.87 -11.89
CA TRP A 75 9.62 5.66 -11.16
C TRP A 75 9.27 5.97 -9.70
N LYS A 76 10.07 6.80 -9.04
CA LYS A 76 9.77 7.29 -7.70
C LYS A 76 8.41 7.98 -7.64
N LYS A 77 8.12 8.90 -8.59
CA LYS A 77 6.84 9.58 -8.68
C LYS A 77 5.67 8.60 -8.81
N HIS A 78 5.81 7.55 -9.63
CA HIS A 78 4.78 6.51 -9.77
C HIS A 78 4.54 5.75 -8.46
N ARG A 79 5.60 5.33 -7.77
CA ARG A 79 5.46 4.63 -6.48
C ARG A 79 4.75 5.48 -5.43
N HIS A 80 5.11 6.78 -5.33
CA HIS A 80 4.41 7.71 -4.43
C HIS A 80 2.94 7.90 -4.80
N ALA A 81 2.61 8.00 -6.09
CA ALA A 81 1.23 8.11 -6.55
C ALA A 81 0.41 6.87 -6.19
N TRP A 82 0.97 5.67 -6.35
CA TRP A 82 0.33 4.42 -5.95
C TRP A 82 0.15 4.35 -4.43
N ALA A 83 1.19 4.68 -3.65
CA ALA A 83 1.09 4.67 -2.20
C ALA A 83 0.00 5.62 -1.69
N LYS A 84 -0.06 6.83 -2.28
CA LYS A 84 -1.14 7.78 -1.97
C LYS A 84 -2.52 7.20 -2.32
N MET A 85 -2.70 6.68 -3.53
CA MET A 85 -3.97 6.12 -3.97
C MET A 85 -4.41 4.96 -3.08
N LEU A 86 -3.52 4.02 -2.78
CA LEU A 86 -3.83 2.90 -1.89
C LEU A 86 -4.25 3.40 -0.51
N SER A 87 -3.51 4.33 0.09
CA SER A 87 -3.83 4.87 1.42
C SER A 87 -5.14 5.65 1.44
N ASP A 88 -5.48 6.37 0.37
CA ASP A 88 -6.76 7.07 0.25
C ASP A 88 -7.95 6.10 0.20
N TYR A 89 -7.72 4.84 -0.19
CA TYR A 89 -8.71 3.75 -0.18
C TYR A 89 -8.55 2.77 0.99
N TYR A 90 -7.85 3.17 2.05
CA TYR A 90 -7.59 2.35 3.25
C TYR A 90 -6.80 1.07 2.97
N ILE A 91 -6.05 1.00 1.89
CA ILE A 91 -5.20 -0.11 1.54
C ILE A 91 -3.76 0.22 1.94
N THR A 92 -3.10 -0.70 2.60
CA THR A 92 -1.71 -0.54 3.02
C THR A 92 -0.76 -0.59 1.82
N TYR A 93 0.24 0.30 1.79
CA TYR A 93 1.37 0.18 0.87
C TYR A 93 2.38 -0.81 1.45
N ASP A 94 2.28 -2.06 1.04
CA ASP A 94 3.04 -3.17 1.60
C ASP A 94 3.37 -4.25 0.54
N ASN A 95 4.36 -5.10 0.80
CA ASN A 95 4.71 -6.23 -0.03
C ASN A 95 5.12 -7.44 0.83
N LEU A 96 4.21 -8.40 0.99
CA LEU A 96 4.41 -9.60 1.78
C LEU A 96 5.61 -10.44 1.31
N TYR A 97 5.83 -10.52 0.01
CA TYR A 97 6.79 -11.41 -0.61
C TYR A 97 8.05 -10.70 -1.15
N GLY A 98 8.25 -9.44 -0.77
CA GLY A 98 9.36 -8.64 -1.30
C GLY A 98 10.72 -9.32 -1.11
N TYR A 99 11.06 -9.70 0.11
CA TYR A 99 12.34 -10.35 0.43
C TYR A 99 12.39 -11.80 -0.07
N GLN A 100 11.28 -12.51 -0.20
CA GLN A 100 11.24 -13.85 -0.78
C GLN A 100 11.64 -13.84 -2.26
N THR A 101 11.16 -12.83 -2.99
CA THR A 101 11.38 -12.69 -4.44
C THR A 101 12.69 -12.00 -4.81
N ASP A 102 13.20 -11.16 -3.92
CA ASP A 102 14.47 -10.44 -4.09
C ASP A 102 15.16 -10.29 -2.73
N LYS A 103 16.28 -10.99 -2.54
CA LYS A 103 17.05 -10.95 -1.29
C LYS A 103 17.70 -9.59 -0.98
N ASN A 104 17.70 -8.67 -1.93
CA ASN A 104 18.09 -7.27 -1.72
C ASN A 104 16.91 -6.33 -1.48
N TRP A 105 15.68 -6.87 -1.48
CA TRP A 105 14.48 -6.06 -1.24
C TRP A 105 14.52 -5.42 0.15
N GLN A 106 14.08 -4.20 0.22
CA GLN A 106 13.82 -3.46 1.45
C GLN A 106 12.43 -2.81 1.37
N PRO A 107 11.74 -2.62 2.48
CA PRO A 107 10.57 -1.77 2.54
C PRO A 107 10.89 -0.39 1.97
N ASP A 108 9.91 0.24 1.31
CA ASP A 108 10.10 1.60 0.80
C ASP A 108 9.99 2.62 1.94
N PHE A 109 11.04 2.68 2.75
CA PHE A 109 11.07 3.48 3.97
C PHE A 109 10.79 4.96 3.74
N GLU A 110 11.12 5.51 2.58
CA GLU A 110 10.83 6.89 2.25
C GLU A 110 9.31 7.10 2.13
N ILE A 111 8.62 6.20 1.40
CA ILE A 111 7.16 6.25 1.26
C ILE A 111 6.49 6.03 2.61
N LEU A 112 6.92 5.02 3.37
CA LEU A 112 6.34 4.69 4.67
C LEU A 112 6.47 5.85 5.66
N ALA A 113 7.63 6.51 5.71
CA ALA A 113 7.83 7.71 6.54
C ALA A 113 6.93 8.87 6.08
N GLY A 114 6.77 9.05 4.78
CA GLY A 114 5.85 10.05 4.22
C GLY A 114 4.39 9.78 4.57
N LEU A 115 3.95 8.52 4.52
CA LEU A 115 2.59 8.12 4.92
C LEU A 115 2.39 8.34 6.42
N LYS A 116 3.40 8.07 7.27
CA LYS A 116 3.33 8.38 8.70
C LYS A 116 3.09 9.86 8.96
N THR A 117 3.87 10.73 8.30
CA THR A 117 3.72 12.17 8.45
C THR A 117 2.32 12.67 8.07
N GLN A 118 1.64 11.96 7.16
CA GLN A 118 0.28 12.25 6.72
C GLN A 118 -0.79 11.58 7.60
N GLY A 119 -0.41 10.82 8.64
CA GLY A 119 -1.36 10.05 9.44
C GLY A 119 -1.99 8.85 8.70
N LYS A 120 -1.38 8.39 7.60
CA LYS A 120 -1.91 7.36 6.68
C LYS A 120 -1.08 6.07 6.64
N LEU A 121 -0.11 5.92 7.54
CA LEU A 121 0.72 4.72 7.60
C LEU A 121 -0.08 3.53 8.13
N GLY A 122 -0.32 2.52 7.30
CA GLY A 122 -0.85 1.22 7.71
C GLY A 122 0.23 0.26 8.20
N ARG A 123 -0.07 -1.04 8.23
CA ARG A 123 0.93 -2.07 8.56
C ARG A 123 1.85 -2.30 7.37
N PHE A 124 3.10 -2.69 7.63
CA PHE A 124 4.06 -3.03 6.59
C PHE A 124 5.00 -4.15 7.01
N ASN A 125 5.44 -4.93 6.04
CA ASN A 125 6.33 -6.06 6.23
C ASN A 125 7.80 -5.62 6.29
N LEU A 126 8.57 -6.13 7.26
CA LEU A 126 10.02 -5.93 7.34
C LEU A 126 10.81 -6.93 6.50
N GLY A 127 10.25 -8.10 6.27
CA GLY A 127 10.89 -9.16 5.52
C GLY A 127 10.10 -10.46 5.57
N TYR A 128 10.57 -11.46 4.85
CA TYR A 128 9.94 -12.77 4.76
C TYR A 128 10.81 -13.83 5.42
N PHE A 129 10.17 -14.68 6.22
CA PHE A 129 10.81 -15.83 6.82
C PHE A 129 10.03 -17.10 6.49
N SER A 130 10.72 -18.13 5.98
CA SER A 130 10.15 -19.45 5.79
C SER A 130 11.11 -20.52 6.29
N PRO A 131 10.72 -21.30 7.31
CA PRO A 131 11.56 -22.40 7.81
C PRO A 131 11.93 -23.42 6.73
N ALA A 132 11.01 -23.67 5.80
CA ALA A 132 11.21 -24.64 4.74
C ALA A 132 12.24 -24.19 3.69
N SER A 133 12.31 -22.87 3.41
CA SER A 133 13.24 -22.31 2.44
C SER A 133 14.58 -21.88 3.05
N ASP A 134 14.57 -21.58 4.34
CA ASP A 134 15.73 -21.03 5.03
C ASP A 134 16.50 -22.09 5.86
N HIS A 135 16.10 -23.36 5.76
CA HIS A 135 16.72 -24.52 6.42
C HIS A 135 17.10 -24.25 7.88
N PRO A 136 16.14 -24.29 8.81
CA PRO A 136 16.39 -23.94 10.22
C PRO A 136 17.43 -24.86 10.91
N ALA A 137 17.70 -26.02 10.35
CA ALA A 137 18.76 -26.90 10.81
C ALA A 137 20.18 -26.40 10.46
N ASP A 138 20.31 -25.58 9.42
CA ASP A 138 21.56 -25.00 9.00
C ASP A 138 21.62 -23.54 9.41
N ASN A 139 22.32 -23.23 10.49
CA ASN A 139 22.53 -21.84 10.96
C ASN A 139 23.07 -20.91 9.86
N TYR A 140 23.62 -21.44 8.79
CA TYR A 140 24.14 -20.70 7.65
C TYR A 140 23.05 -20.09 6.75
N GLY A 141 21.91 -20.77 6.54
CA GLY A 141 20.83 -20.27 5.70
C GLY A 141 20.01 -19.16 6.35
N MET A 142 19.96 -19.13 7.70
CA MET A 142 19.19 -18.14 8.44
C MET A 142 19.92 -16.80 8.65
N GLN A 143 21.24 -16.82 8.69
CA GLN A 143 22.02 -15.62 9.04
C GLN A 143 21.79 -14.43 8.08
N PRO A 144 21.76 -14.61 6.75
CA PRO A 144 21.43 -13.52 5.84
C PRO A 144 20.04 -12.93 6.09
N THR A 145 19.04 -13.77 6.37
CA THR A 145 17.68 -13.34 6.71
C THR A 145 17.66 -12.57 8.03
N ILE A 146 18.36 -13.05 9.05
CA ILE A 146 18.49 -12.33 10.33
C ILE A 146 19.15 -10.96 10.15
N ASP A 147 20.23 -10.91 9.36
CA ASP A 147 20.96 -9.66 9.13
C ASP A 147 20.11 -8.66 8.33
N HIS A 148 19.35 -9.13 7.34
CA HIS A 148 18.37 -8.32 6.62
C HIS A 148 17.30 -7.76 7.55
N LEU A 149 16.70 -8.62 8.39
CA LEU A 149 15.68 -8.20 9.34
C LEU A 149 16.21 -7.19 10.36
N LYS A 150 17.44 -7.35 10.85
CA LYS A 150 18.10 -6.39 11.74
C LYS A 150 18.25 -5.02 11.09
N GLN A 151 18.67 -4.98 9.82
CA GLN A 151 18.79 -3.72 9.07
C GLN A 151 17.44 -3.04 8.90
N SER A 152 16.42 -3.79 8.45
CA SER A 152 15.07 -3.28 8.27
C SER A 152 14.46 -2.80 9.60
N TYR A 153 14.65 -3.55 10.68
CA TYR A 153 14.23 -3.19 12.04
C TYR A 153 14.89 -1.87 12.49
N GLN A 154 16.21 -1.77 12.37
CA GLN A 154 16.93 -0.58 12.79
C GLN A 154 16.46 0.65 12.02
N LYS A 155 16.24 0.52 10.71
CA LYS A 155 15.75 1.60 9.87
C LYS A 155 14.32 2.03 10.23
N ALA A 156 13.44 1.07 10.48
CA ALA A 156 12.07 1.35 10.93
C ALA A 156 12.06 2.07 12.28
N LYS A 157 12.94 1.66 13.21
CA LYS A 157 13.12 2.29 14.52
C LYS A 157 13.61 3.73 14.40
N GLU A 158 14.63 4.00 13.59
CA GLU A 158 15.15 5.34 13.33
C GLU A 158 14.07 6.30 12.79
N LEU A 159 13.21 5.79 11.92
CA LEU A 159 12.10 6.54 11.34
C LEU A 159 10.87 6.63 12.26
N GLY A 160 10.91 5.94 13.40
CA GLY A 160 9.81 5.89 14.37
C GLY A 160 8.55 5.22 13.84
N ILE A 161 8.69 4.27 12.91
CA ILE A 161 7.56 3.54 12.27
C ILE A 161 7.50 2.07 12.68
N LEU A 162 8.34 1.65 13.61
CA LEU A 162 8.47 0.24 14.01
C LEU A 162 7.17 -0.35 14.55
N ASP A 163 6.35 0.42 15.24
CA ASP A 163 5.07 -0.03 15.82
C ASP A 163 4.04 -0.44 14.75
N HIS A 164 4.29 -0.08 13.50
CA HIS A 164 3.47 -0.47 12.36
C HIS A 164 4.02 -1.70 11.64
N ALA A 165 5.22 -2.15 12.00
CA ALA A 165 5.92 -3.21 11.30
C ALA A 165 5.47 -4.61 11.77
N TYR A 166 5.56 -5.57 10.85
CA TYR A 166 5.43 -7.00 11.14
C TYR A 166 6.42 -7.81 10.29
N ILE A 167 6.55 -9.08 10.57
CA ILE A 167 7.30 -10.04 9.75
C ILE A 167 6.28 -11.05 9.22
N TYR A 168 6.32 -11.28 7.92
CA TYR A 168 5.51 -12.30 7.26
C TYR A 168 6.33 -13.55 7.02
N GLY A 169 5.73 -14.70 7.20
CA GLY A 169 6.42 -15.96 6.94
C GLY A 169 5.60 -17.17 7.33
N CYS A 170 6.17 -18.33 7.10
CA CYS A 170 5.53 -19.62 7.36
C CYS A 170 4.21 -19.80 6.60
N ASP A 171 4.18 -19.34 5.34
CA ASP A 171 3.04 -19.50 4.46
C ASP A 171 3.04 -20.91 3.84
N GLU A 172 1.85 -21.48 3.66
CA GLU A 172 1.64 -22.79 3.03
C GLU A 172 2.50 -23.92 3.64
N ILE A 173 2.58 -23.95 4.97
CA ILE A 173 3.31 -25.03 5.66
C ILE A 173 2.59 -26.34 5.44
N ASN A 174 3.29 -27.30 4.80
CA ASN A 174 2.80 -28.66 4.70
C ASN A 174 2.99 -29.34 6.07
N PRO A 175 1.95 -29.89 6.71
CA PRO A 175 2.06 -30.51 8.03
C PRO A 175 2.65 -31.92 8.02
N ASP A 176 3.09 -32.48 6.86
CA ASP A 176 3.67 -33.79 6.72
C ASP A 176 5.12 -33.88 7.20
#